data_7972d1ea4413af5837643be1d42adcff
#
_entry.id   7972d1ea4413af5837643be1d42adcff
#
_cell.length_a   1.000
_cell.length_b   1.000
_cell.length_c   1.000
_cell.angle_alpha   90.00
_cell.angle_beta   90.00
_cell.angle_gamma   90.00
#
_symmetry.space_group_name_H-M   'P 1'
#
loop_
_entity.id
_entity.type
_entity.pdbx_description
1 polymer ?
#
loop_
_entity_poly.entity_id
_entity_poly.type
_entity_poly.pdbx_seq_one_letter_code
_entity_poly.pdbx_strand_id
1 'polypeptide(L)'
;QKDTRELKNFIQEVLQPKAVHPNLSLESIEELPNKTGVYLLYNEFNQLIYIGKSIHIKKRIEQHLRNNKSAKGLQMSQEICRVEYELTGSELIAMLRESVLIKEHKPIYNRKLRKSLFPYGLYDQQDFDGYIRLKIENSAKQNAEPLIQFTSKKEAQHYLETVTERHELCQKLCYLYPTQSACFHYTIQQCKGACVQEEIPATYNERVQRFIDQVQFSGSSFFILDKGRNKGEK
;
A
#
# COMPACT_ATOMS: atom_id res chain seq x y z
N GLN A 1 5.01 10.03 -52.21
CA GLN A 1 5.24 10.12 -50.75
C GLN A 1 3.92 10.21 -49.94
N LYS A 2 2.82 10.77 -50.47
CA LYS A 2 1.50 10.81 -49.83
C LYS A 2 0.89 9.41 -49.74
N ASP A 3 0.95 8.65 -50.81
CA ASP A 3 0.41 7.29 -50.94
C ASP A 3 0.99 6.29 -49.91
N THR A 4 2.29 6.37 -49.66
CA THR A 4 2.95 5.44 -48.72
C THR A 4 2.58 5.69 -47.28
N ARG A 5 2.20 6.92 -46.92
CA ARG A 5 1.77 7.31 -45.58
C ARG A 5 0.31 6.93 -45.33
N GLU A 6 -0.52 7.13 -46.34
CA GLU A 6 -1.93 6.71 -46.30
C GLU A 6 -2.06 5.17 -46.26
N LEU A 7 -1.22 4.47 -47.07
CA LEU A 7 -1.16 3.02 -47.05
C LEU A 7 -0.65 2.46 -45.70
N LYS A 8 0.37 3.08 -45.10
CA LYS A 8 0.84 2.72 -43.76
C LYS A 8 -0.24 2.95 -42.68
N ASN A 9 -0.96 4.07 -42.73
CA ASN A 9 -2.04 4.35 -41.81
C ASN A 9 -3.20 3.36 -41.98
N PHE A 10 -3.57 3.04 -43.23
CA PHE A 10 -4.61 2.04 -43.55
C PHE A 10 -4.20 0.63 -43.10
N ILE A 11 -2.95 0.23 -43.33
CA ILE A 11 -2.40 -1.05 -42.87
C ILE A 11 -2.38 -1.08 -41.33
N GLN A 12 -2.02 0.02 -40.67
CA GLN A 12 -2.03 0.12 -39.23
C GLN A 12 -3.45 0.07 -38.63
N GLU A 13 -4.46 0.67 -39.28
CA GLU A 13 -5.85 0.57 -38.88
C GLU A 13 -6.46 -0.82 -39.11
N VAL A 14 -6.15 -1.46 -40.25
CA VAL A 14 -6.69 -2.77 -40.63
C VAL A 14 -5.99 -3.93 -39.87
N LEU A 15 -4.69 -3.82 -39.61
CA LEU A 15 -3.90 -4.84 -38.88
C LEU A 15 -3.86 -4.64 -37.37
N GLN A 16 -4.31 -3.51 -36.84
CA GLN A 16 -4.53 -3.40 -35.40
C GLN A 16 -5.80 -4.18 -35.05
N PRO A 17 -5.69 -5.27 -34.27
CA PRO A 17 -6.89 -5.91 -33.74
C PRO A 17 -7.68 -4.83 -32.99
N LYS A 18 -9.00 -4.73 -33.25
CA LYS A 18 -9.88 -3.85 -32.48
C LYS A 18 -9.62 -4.16 -30.99
N ALA A 19 -8.88 -3.27 -30.32
CA ALA A 19 -8.45 -3.47 -28.94
C ALA A 19 -9.61 -3.31 -27.96
N VAL A 20 -10.81 -3.08 -28.45
CA VAL A 20 -12.00 -2.76 -27.65
C VAL A 20 -12.98 -3.91 -27.77
N HIS A 21 -13.49 -4.38 -26.64
CA HIS A 21 -14.50 -5.45 -26.59
C HIS A 21 -15.79 -5.02 -27.31
N PRO A 22 -16.42 -5.90 -28.13
CA PRO A 22 -17.62 -5.55 -28.89
C PRO A 22 -18.80 -5.04 -28.05
N ASN A 23 -18.92 -5.54 -26.81
CA ASN A 23 -20.00 -5.20 -25.88
C ASN A 23 -19.72 -3.92 -25.07
N LEU A 24 -18.56 -3.26 -25.22
CA LEU A 24 -18.29 -2.00 -24.55
C LEU A 24 -19.02 -0.86 -25.26
N SER A 25 -19.94 -0.20 -24.55
CA SER A 25 -20.62 1.00 -25.06
C SER A 25 -19.63 2.17 -25.16
N LEU A 26 -19.42 2.67 -26.38
CA LEU A 26 -18.60 3.87 -26.61
C LEU A 26 -19.27 5.12 -26.02
N GLU A 27 -20.59 5.19 -26.03
CA GLU A 27 -21.35 6.28 -25.41
C GLU A 27 -21.06 6.36 -23.91
N SER A 28 -21.04 5.22 -23.22
CA SER A 28 -20.70 5.18 -21.78
C SER A 28 -19.27 5.66 -21.49
N ILE A 29 -18.34 5.54 -22.44
CA ILE A 29 -16.98 6.08 -22.30
C ILE A 29 -16.95 7.59 -22.54
N GLU A 30 -17.78 8.09 -23.47
CA GLU A 30 -17.89 9.53 -23.75
C GLU A 30 -18.48 10.31 -22.56
N GLU A 31 -19.41 9.71 -21.83
CA GLU A 31 -20.05 10.29 -20.64
C GLU A 31 -19.16 10.28 -19.38
N LEU A 32 -18.03 9.58 -19.40
CA LEU A 32 -17.13 9.50 -18.24
C LEU A 32 -16.61 10.89 -17.83
N PRO A 33 -16.59 11.19 -16.53
CA PRO A 33 -16.09 12.47 -16.03
C PRO A 33 -14.56 12.58 -16.16
N ASN A 34 -14.08 13.76 -16.52
CA ASN A 34 -12.66 14.06 -16.52
C ASN A 34 -12.24 14.66 -15.18
N LYS A 35 -12.53 13.95 -14.08
CA LYS A 35 -12.29 14.34 -12.68
C LYS A 35 -11.47 13.29 -11.93
N THR A 36 -11.02 13.67 -10.73
CA THR A 36 -10.23 12.81 -9.85
C THR A 36 -11.10 11.73 -9.19
N GLY A 37 -10.61 10.50 -9.21
CA GLY A 37 -11.29 9.38 -8.55
C GLY A 37 -10.67 8.02 -8.85
N VAL A 38 -11.43 6.99 -8.49
CA VAL A 38 -11.11 5.57 -8.72
C VAL A 38 -12.06 5.04 -9.79
N TYR A 39 -11.56 4.15 -10.63
CA TYR A 39 -12.35 3.46 -11.66
C TYR A 39 -12.16 1.95 -11.57
N LEU A 40 -13.22 1.22 -11.90
CA LEU A 40 -13.33 -0.22 -11.82
C LEU A 40 -13.67 -0.75 -13.22
N LEU A 41 -12.87 -1.71 -13.71
CA LEU A 41 -13.05 -2.31 -15.02
C LEU A 41 -13.53 -3.75 -14.89
N TYR A 42 -14.58 -4.09 -15.61
CA TYR A 42 -15.24 -5.41 -15.56
C TYR A 42 -15.19 -6.08 -16.93
N ASN A 43 -15.09 -7.41 -16.94
CA ASN A 43 -15.21 -8.24 -18.14
C ASN A 43 -16.66 -8.61 -18.45
N GLU A 44 -16.90 -9.37 -19.53
CA GLU A 44 -18.21 -9.82 -19.98
C GLU A 44 -18.94 -10.72 -18.96
N PHE A 45 -18.22 -11.39 -18.07
CA PHE A 45 -18.76 -12.18 -16.96
C PHE A 45 -19.05 -11.35 -15.70
N ASN A 46 -19.05 -10.03 -15.81
CA ASN A 46 -19.21 -9.10 -14.70
C ASN A 46 -18.16 -9.27 -13.57
N GLN A 47 -17.00 -9.82 -13.89
CA GLN A 47 -15.89 -9.95 -12.95
C GLN A 47 -15.06 -8.67 -12.95
N LEU A 48 -14.74 -8.17 -11.78
CA LEU A 48 -13.84 -7.03 -11.60
C LEU A 48 -12.40 -7.44 -11.92
N ILE A 49 -11.89 -6.96 -13.06
CA ILE A 49 -10.56 -7.35 -13.59
C ILE A 49 -9.46 -6.34 -13.26
N TYR A 50 -9.81 -5.06 -13.06
CA TYR A 50 -8.84 -4.02 -12.75
C TYR A 50 -9.47 -2.87 -11.96
N ILE A 51 -8.72 -2.31 -11.03
CA ILE A 51 -9.01 -1.07 -10.31
C ILE A 51 -7.85 -0.10 -10.53
N GLY A 52 -8.14 1.19 -10.73
CA GLY A 52 -7.12 2.21 -10.86
C GLY A 52 -7.59 3.57 -10.40
N LYS A 53 -6.64 4.43 -10.04
CA LYS A 53 -6.90 5.85 -9.74
C LYS A 53 -6.49 6.75 -10.90
N SER A 54 -7.13 7.90 -11.02
CA SER A 54 -6.69 8.94 -11.94
C SER A 54 -7.19 10.31 -11.49
N ILE A 55 -6.42 11.34 -11.81
CA ILE A 55 -6.87 12.73 -11.74
C ILE A 55 -7.78 13.11 -12.93
N HIS A 56 -7.78 12.28 -13.99
CA HIS A 56 -8.58 12.41 -15.18
C HIS A 56 -9.09 11.01 -15.60
N ILE A 57 -10.19 10.56 -15.00
CA ILE A 57 -10.73 9.20 -15.19
C ILE A 57 -10.95 8.87 -16.67
N LYS A 58 -11.70 9.70 -17.41
CA LYS A 58 -11.99 9.48 -18.82
C LYS A 58 -10.71 9.25 -19.64
N LYS A 59 -9.76 10.19 -19.55
CA LYS A 59 -8.49 10.11 -20.28
C LYS A 59 -7.70 8.83 -19.92
N ARG A 60 -7.75 8.41 -18.68
CA ARG A 60 -7.04 7.21 -18.21
C ARG A 60 -7.66 5.94 -18.75
N ILE A 61 -8.99 5.86 -18.81
CA ILE A 61 -9.71 4.71 -19.40
C ILE A 61 -9.45 4.62 -20.89
N GLU A 62 -9.51 5.75 -21.62
CA GLU A 62 -9.14 5.78 -23.04
C GLU A 62 -7.70 5.29 -23.28
N GLN A 63 -6.74 5.63 -22.40
CA GLN A 63 -5.39 5.08 -22.47
C GLN A 63 -5.33 3.57 -22.28
N HIS A 64 -6.16 3.00 -21.40
CA HIS A 64 -6.25 1.55 -21.23
C HIS A 64 -6.79 0.89 -22.49
N LEU A 65 -7.83 1.43 -23.08
CA LEU A 65 -8.45 0.91 -24.31
C LEU A 65 -7.54 0.98 -25.52
N ARG A 66 -6.59 1.94 -25.55
CA ARG A 66 -5.59 2.10 -26.63
C ARG A 66 -4.27 1.39 -26.33
N ASN A 67 -4.15 0.69 -25.19
CA ASN A 67 -2.88 0.10 -24.76
C ASN A 67 -2.61 -1.23 -25.45
N ASN A 68 -1.89 -1.16 -26.55
CA ASN A 68 -1.36 -2.30 -27.32
C ASN A 68 0.17 -2.51 -27.13
N LYS A 69 0.82 -1.75 -26.21
CA LYS A 69 2.28 -1.77 -26.04
C LYS A 69 2.79 -3.01 -25.30
N SER A 70 1.94 -3.74 -24.61
CA SER A 70 2.29 -4.99 -23.91
C SER A 70 1.20 -6.03 -24.08
N ALA A 71 1.57 -7.31 -24.12
CA ALA A 71 0.62 -8.43 -24.22
C ALA A 71 -0.46 -8.35 -23.10
N LYS A 72 -0.05 -8.01 -21.88
CA LYS A 72 -0.98 -7.81 -20.76
C LYS A 72 -1.93 -6.63 -20.99
N GLY A 73 -1.42 -5.51 -21.51
CA GLY A 73 -2.23 -4.32 -21.79
C GLY A 73 -3.25 -4.59 -22.89
N LEU A 74 -2.83 -5.28 -23.94
CA LEU A 74 -3.71 -5.70 -25.05
C LEU A 74 -4.79 -6.66 -24.55
N GLN A 75 -4.42 -7.69 -23.79
CA GLN A 75 -5.37 -8.64 -23.23
C GLN A 75 -6.40 -7.94 -22.34
N MET A 76 -5.95 -7.08 -21.42
CA MET A 76 -6.85 -6.32 -20.55
C MET A 76 -7.79 -5.41 -21.35
N SER A 77 -7.31 -4.71 -22.40
CA SER A 77 -8.14 -3.83 -23.22
C SER A 77 -9.24 -4.59 -23.98
N GLN A 78 -8.95 -5.82 -24.39
CA GLN A 78 -9.92 -6.71 -25.06
C GLN A 78 -10.97 -7.29 -24.12
N GLU A 79 -10.68 -7.38 -22.82
CA GLU A 79 -11.60 -7.93 -21.82
C GLU A 79 -12.52 -6.86 -21.20
N ILE A 80 -12.25 -5.56 -21.35
CA ILE A 80 -13.05 -4.49 -20.75
C ILE A 80 -14.39 -4.38 -21.44
N CYS A 81 -15.47 -4.69 -20.71
CA CYS A 81 -16.85 -4.57 -21.19
C CYS A 81 -17.66 -3.51 -20.45
N ARG A 82 -17.32 -3.21 -19.20
CA ARG A 82 -18.04 -2.26 -18.36
C ARG A 82 -17.07 -1.47 -17.49
N VAL A 83 -17.41 -0.21 -17.27
CA VAL A 83 -16.65 0.72 -16.44
C VAL A 83 -17.56 1.30 -15.37
N GLU A 84 -17.07 1.29 -14.13
CA GLU A 84 -17.66 2.04 -13.02
C GLU A 84 -16.63 3.01 -12.47
N TYR A 85 -17.06 4.04 -11.77
CA TYR A 85 -16.15 5.00 -11.15
C TYR A 85 -16.74 5.59 -9.87
N GLU A 86 -15.86 6.05 -9.01
CA GLU A 86 -16.16 6.79 -7.78
C GLU A 86 -15.31 8.07 -7.76
N LEU A 87 -15.95 9.24 -7.69
CA LEU A 87 -15.24 10.51 -7.60
C LEU A 87 -14.81 10.75 -6.14
N THR A 88 -13.55 11.14 -5.95
CA THR A 88 -12.96 11.25 -4.60
C THR A 88 -12.58 12.69 -4.22
N GLY A 89 -12.70 13.65 -5.14
CA GLY A 89 -12.35 15.05 -4.91
C GLY A 89 -10.84 15.30 -4.81
N SER A 90 -10.04 14.37 -4.28
CA SER A 90 -8.60 14.52 -4.16
C SER A 90 -7.82 13.29 -4.62
N GLU A 91 -6.55 13.48 -5.00
CA GLU A 91 -5.68 12.38 -5.41
C GLU A 91 -5.27 11.48 -4.24
N LEU A 92 -5.10 12.05 -3.04
CA LEU A 92 -4.80 11.30 -1.82
C LEU A 92 -5.94 10.34 -1.50
N ILE A 93 -7.17 10.82 -1.49
CA ILE A 93 -8.35 9.99 -1.24
C ILE A 93 -8.51 8.92 -2.33
N ALA A 94 -8.28 9.28 -3.62
CA ALA A 94 -8.28 8.29 -4.71
C ALA A 94 -7.24 7.18 -4.48
N MET A 95 -6.05 7.52 -4.02
CA MET A 95 -4.98 6.55 -3.74
C MET A 95 -5.33 5.62 -2.59
N LEU A 96 -5.87 6.15 -1.50
CA LEU A 96 -6.31 5.36 -0.34
C LEU A 96 -7.46 4.42 -0.74
N ARG A 97 -8.45 4.95 -1.48
CA ARG A 97 -9.61 4.18 -1.94
C ARG A 97 -9.21 3.06 -2.90
N GLU A 98 -8.34 3.34 -3.88
CA GLU A 98 -7.75 2.32 -4.77
C GLU A 98 -7.09 1.19 -3.97
N SER A 99 -6.26 1.55 -2.98
CA SER A 99 -5.55 0.57 -2.15
C SER A 99 -6.50 -0.35 -1.38
N VAL A 100 -7.55 0.21 -0.79
CA VAL A 100 -8.58 -0.54 -0.05
C VAL A 100 -9.30 -1.49 -1.00
N LEU A 101 -9.84 -0.98 -2.12
CA LEU A 101 -10.59 -1.78 -3.09
C LEU A 101 -9.75 -2.91 -3.70
N ILE A 102 -8.46 -2.67 -4.00
CA ILE A 102 -7.58 -3.72 -4.54
C ILE A 102 -7.32 -4.82 -3.50
N LYS A 103 -7.17 -4.48 -2.22
CA LYS A 103 -6.99 -5.47 -1.15
C LYS A 103 -8.23 -6.32 -0.95
N GLU A 104 -9.40 -5.70 -1.02
CA GLU A 104 -10.71 -6.33 -0.86
C GLU A 104 -11.03 -7.26 -2.03
N HIS A 105 -10.97 -6.76 -3.25
CA HIS A 105 -11.44 -7.48 -4.45
C HIS A 105 -10.36 -8.30 -5.16
N LYS A 106 -9.07 -7.99 -4.95
CA LYS A 106 -7.90 -8.68 -5.53
C LYS A 106 -8.00 -8.91 -7.05
N PRO A 107 -8.26 -7.85 -7.87
CA PRO A 107 -8.48 -8.01 -9.31
C PRO A 107 -7.28 -8.61 -10.04
N ILE A 108 -7.52 -9.38 -11.12
CA ILE A 108 -6.48 -10.18 -11.78
C ILE A 108 -5.34 -9.36 -12.37
N TYR A 109 -5.63 -8.13 -12.83
CA TYR A 109 -4.64 -7.24 -13.43
C TYR A 109 -3.91 -6.32 -12.43
N ASN A 110 -4.31 -6.27 -11.13
CA ASN A 110 -3.63 -5.48 -10.09
C ASN A 110 -2.54 -6.26 -9.32
N ARG A 111 -1.77 -7.12 -9.97
CA ARG A 111 -0.82 -8.06 -9.31
C ARG A 111 0.14 -7.41 -8.32
N LYS A 112 0.65 -6.20 -8.61
CA LYS A 112 1.63 -5.51 -7.74
C LYS A 112 1.03 -5.06 -6.43
N LEU A 113 -0.20 -4.52 -6.44
CA LEU A 113 -0.88 -3.98 -5.25
C LEU A 113 -1.64 -5.03 -4.44
N ARG A 114 -1.70 -6.29 -4.89
CA ARG A 114 -2.22 -7.41 -4.10
C ARG A 114 -1.30 -7.79 -2.94
N LYS A 115 0.02 -7.56 -3.09
CA LYS A 115 0.97 -7.73 -1.99
C LYS A 115 0.89 -6.50 -1.12
N SER A 116 0.99 -6.69 0.19
CA SER A 116 1.09 -5.56 1.12
C SER A 116 2.26 -4.66 0.70
N LEU A 117 2.01 -3.35 0.61
CA LEU A 117 3.07 -2.35 0.43
C LEU A 117 3.97 -2.30 1.67
N PHE A 118 3.45 -2.79 2.80
CA PHE A 118 4.10 -2.81 4.10
C PHE A 118 4.21 -4.27 4.60
N PRO A 119 5.17 -5.06 4.06
CA PRO A 119 5.30 -6.47 4.39
C PRO A 119 5.88 -6.73 5.77
N TYR A 120 6.40 -5.72 6.46
CA TYR A 120 6.97 -5.83 7.80
C TYR A 120 6.20 -4.99 8.80
N GLY A 121 5.99 -5.54 10.00
CA GLY A 121 5.36 -4.85 11.12
C GLY A 121 6.25 -4.91 12.36
N LEU A 122 6.13 -3.88 13.22
CA LEU A 122 6.64 -3.89 14.59
C LEU A 122 5.53 -4.36 15.50
N TYR A 123 5.82 -5.38 16.29
CA TYR A 123 4.89 -6.01 17.24
C TYR A 123 5.45 -5.97 18.63
N ASP A 124 4.59 -5.85 19.62
CA ASP A 124 4.89 -6.05 21.03
C ASP A 124 4.45 -7.44 21.48
N GLN A 125 5.21 -8.01 22.39
CA GLN A 125 4.91 -9.30 23.00
C GLN A 125 5.50 -9.36 24.39
N GLN A 126 4.71 -9.72 25.40
CA GLN A 126 5.21 -9.97 26.72
C GLN A 126 5.87 -11.36 26.80
N ASP A 127 7.09 -11.44 27.37
CA ASP A 127 7.77 -12.70 27.61
C ASP A 127 7.40 -13.32 28.96
N PHE A 128 7.96 -14.51 29.26
CA PHE A 128 7.69 -15.24 30.48
C PHE A 128 8.22 -14.53 31.74
N ASP A 129 9.27 -13.70 31.61
CA ASP A 129 9.85 -12.90 32.69
C ASP A 129 9.08 -11.59 32.91
N GLY A 130 8.05 -11.33 32.11
CA GLY A 130 7.15 -10.18 32.20
C GLY A 130 7.63 -8.94 31.43
N TYR A 131 8.74 -9.00 30.67
CA TYR A 131 9.22 -7.89 29.85
C TYR A 131 8.43 -7.79 28.53
N ILE A 132 8.08 -6.57 28.13
CA ILE A 132 7.52 -6.30 26.79
C ILE A 132 8.68 -6.24 25.80
N ARG A 133 8.65 -7.14 24.82
CA ARG A 133 9.62 -7.20 23.72
C ARG A 133 9.06 -6.56 22.48
N LEU A 134 9.89 -5.82 21.76
CA LEU A 134 9.55 -5.24 20.46
C LEU A 134 10.19 -6.05 19.34
N LYS A 135 9.39 -6.59 18.41
CA LYS A 135 9.87 -7.49 17.38
C LYS A 135 9.40 -7.09 15.99
N ILE A 136 10.32 -7.13 15.02
CA ILE A 136 9.98 -6.92 13.61
C ILE A 136 9.68 -8.27 12.96
N GLU A 137 8.46 -8.42 12.44
CA GLU A 137 7.98 -9.63 11.78
C GLU A 137 7.39 -9.34 10.41
N ASN A 138 7.29 -10.39 9.59
CA ASN A 138 6.56 -10.29 8.33
C ASN A 138 5.05 -10.32 8.62
N SER A 139 4.34 -9.25 8.23
CA SER A 139 2.91 -9.05 8.51
C SER A 139 2.01 -10.17 7.94
N ALA A 140 2.43 -10.86 6.88
CA ALA A 140 1.68 -11.99 6.32
C ALA A 140 1.70 -13.25 7.21
N LYS A 141 2.58 -13.31 8.22
CA LYS A 141 2.75 -14.44 9.14
C LYS A 141 2.15 -14.19 10.51
N GLN A 142 1.60 -12.99 10.73
CA GLN A 142 1.04 -12.56 12.01
C GLN A 142 -0.46 -12.38 11.91
N ASN A 143 -1.17 -12.77 12.97
CA ASN A 143 -2.61 -12.54 13.11
C ASN A 143 -2.92 -11.26 13.91
N ALA A 144 -1.93 -10.73 14.65
CA ALA A 144 -2.06 -9.50 15.42
C ALA A 144 -1.84 -8.26 14.53
N GLU A 145 -2.45 -7.16 14.90
CA GLU A 145 -2.19 -5.87 14.26
C GLU A 145 -0.83 -5.32 14.71
N PRO A 146 0.00 -4.84 13.78
CA PRO A 146 1.28 -4.25 14.11
C PRO A 146 1.11 -2.84 14.71
N LEU A 147 1.98 -2.47 15.63
CA LEU A 147 2.10 -1.09 16.13
C LEU A 147 2.42 -0.11 15.00
N ILE A 148 3.34 -0.50 14.10
CA ILE A 148 3.77 0.27 12.93
C ILE A 148 4.08 -0.69 11.79
N GLN A 149 3.85 -0.27 10.55
CA GLN A 149 4.15 -1.02 9.33
C GLN A 149 5.27 -0.35 8.52
N PHE A 150 6.08 -1.16 7.81
CA PHE A 150 7.24 -0.72 7.05
C PHE A 150 7.30 -1.35 5.66
N THR A 151 7.89 -0.62 4.71
CA THR A 151 8.07 -1.07 3.32
C THR A 151 9.20 -2.09 3.20
N SER A 152 10.16 -2.08 4.12
CA SER A 152 11.31 -3.01 4.14
C SER A 152 11.76 -3.36 5.55
N LYS A 153 12.41 -4.53 5.68
CA LYS A 153 13.00 -4.95 6.95
C LYS A 153 14.09 -4.00 7.44
N LYS A 154 14.87 -3.44 6.50
CA LYS A 154 15.95 -2.49 6.82
C LYS A 154 15.41 -1.20 7.41
N GLU A 155 14.33 -0.66 6.85
CA GLU A 155 13.64 0.51 7.39
C GLU A 155 13.11 0.24 8.80
N ALA A 156 12.45 -0.90 9.01
CA ALA A 156 11.94 -1.31 10.31
C ALA A 156 13.07 -1.43 11.37
N GLN A 157 14.21 -2.04 11.00
CA GLN A 157 15.36 -2.17 11.89
C GLN A 157 15.93 -0.82 12.27
N HIS A 158 16.17 0.08 11.30
CA HIS A 158 16.68 1.41 11.58
C HIS A 158 15.71 2.23 12.46
N TYR A 159 14.40 2.11 12.22
CA TYR A 159 13.40 2.72 13.09
C TYR A 159 13.47 2.18 14.52
N LEU A 160 13.54 0.85 14.69
CA LEU A 160 13.60 0.23 16.00
C LEU A 160 14.91 0.55 16.75
N GLU A 161 16.05 0.70 16.04
CA GLU A 161 17.31 1.21 16.60
C GLU A 161 17.10 2.61 17.18
N THR A 162 16.51 3.53 16.41
CA THR A 162 16.21 4.90 16.87
C THR A 162 15.27 4.92 18.08
N VAL A 163 14.25 4.07 18.10
CA VAL A 163 13.32 3.92 19.23
C VAL A 163 14.06 3.41 20.47
N THR A 164 14.90 2.39 20.29
CA THR A 164 15.69 1.78 21.36
C THR A 164 16.60 2.80 22.04
N GLU A 165 17.26 3.64 21.26
CA GLU A 165 18.11 4.73 21.77
C GLU A 165 17.28 5.82 22.46
N ARG A 166 16.23 6.32 21.81
CA ARG A 166 15.41 7.43 22.34
C ARG A 166 14.70 7.10 23.65
N HIS A 167 14.26 5.86 23.80
CA HIS A 167 13.50 5.39 24.98
C HIS A 167 14.35 4.58 25.95
N GLU A 168 15.66 4.55 25.77
CA GLU A 168 16.61 3.78 26.60
C GLU A 168 16.21 2.31 26.77
N LEU A 169 15.76 1.67 25.66
CA LEU A 169 15.32 0.28 25.67
C LEU A 169 16.50 -0.68 25.52
N CYS A 170 16.26 -1.94 25.84
CA CYS A 170 17.27 -2.98 25.73
C CYS A 170 17.33 -3.56 24.31
N GLN A 171 18.50 -3.46 23.64
CA GLN A 171 18.71 -4.03 22.30
C GLN A 171 18.39 -5.52 22.20
N LYS A 172 18.68 -6.29 23.25
CA LYS A 172 18.41 -7.73 23.28
C LYS A 172 16.92 -8.03 23.36
N LEU A 173 16.15 -7.26 24.14
CA LEU A 173 14.70 -7.39 24.24
C LEU A 173 13.98 -6.84 22.98
N CYS A 174 14.66 -5.99 22.20
CA CYS A 174 14.21 -5.51 20.91
C CYS A 174 14.73 -6.37 19.73
N TYR A 175 15.35 -7.53 19.97
CA TYR A 175 15.91 -8.42 18.94
C TYR A 175 16.89 -7.75 17.97
N LEU A 176 17.50 -6.63 18.36
CA LEU A 176 18.52 -5.93 17.59
C LEU A 176 19.92 -6.52 17.80
N TYR A 177 20.15 -7.15 18.94
CA TYR A 177 21.42 -7.72 19.31
C TYR A 177 21.26 -9.19 19.77
N PRO A 178 21.50 -10.18 18.89
CA PRO A 178 21.40 -11.59 19.23
C PRO A 178 22.62 -12.04 20.03
N THR A 179 22.49 -12.17 21.34
CA THR A 179 23.57 -12.64 22.24
C THR A 179 23.01 -13.49 23.36
N GLN A 180 23.84 -14.43 23.87
CA GLN A 180 23.55 -15.22 25.07
C GLN A 180 23.84 -14.41 26.36
N SER A 181 24.80 -13.49 26.30
CA SER A 181 25.21 -12.61 27.39
C SER A 181 24.40 -11.31 27.45
N ALA A 182 24.88 -10.34 28.24
CA ALA A 182 24.38 -8.97 28.25
C ALA A 182 24.48 -8.31 26.87
N CYS A 183 23.58 -7.37 26.56
CA CYS A 183 23.63 -6.62 25.31
C CYS A 183 24.79 -5.60 25.33
N PHE A 184 25.22 -5.15 24.14
CA PHE A 184 26.31 -4.19 24.02
C PHE A 184 26.03 -2.87 24.76
N HIS A 185 24.79 -2.34 24.68
CA HIS A 185 24.39 -1.12 25.39
C HIS A 185 24.53 -1.25 26.91
N TYR A 186 24.32 -2.45 27.48
CA TYR A 186 24.58 -2.67 28.92
C TYR A 186 26.09 -2.55 29.26
N THR A 187 26.94 -3.15 28.40
CA THR A 187 28.39 -3.10 28.59
C THR A 187 28.95 -1.67 28.58
N ILE A 188 28.35 -0.77 27.79
CA ILE A 188 28.74 0.65 27.71
C ILE A 188 27.89 1.57 28.57
N GLN A 189 27.08 1.02 29.49
CA GLN A 189 26.23 1.75 30.45
C GLN A 189 25.11 2.61 29.77
N GLN A 190 24.68 2.24 28.58
CA GLN A 190 23.55 2.86 27.88
C GLN A 190 22.23 2.07 28.04
N CYS A 191 22.23 1.00 28.83
CA CYS A 191 21.06 0.17 29.14
C CYS A 191 21.07 -0.13 30.65
N LYS A 192 19.87 -0.14 31.25
CA LYS A 192 19.66 -0.34 32.70
C LYS A 192 19.66 -1.82 33.10
N GLY A 193 20.05 -2.73 32.22
CA GLY A 193 20.25 -4.14 32.53
C GLY A 193 18.98 -5.00 32.49
N ALA A 194 17.93 -4.61 31.80
CA ALA A 194 16.71 -5.44 31.65
C ALA A 194 17.03 -6.86 31.13
N CYS A 195 18.01 -7.02 30.22
CA CYS A 195 18.38 -8.33 29.68
C CYS A 195 19.19 -9.21 30.61
N VAL A 196 19.65 -8.68 31.73
CA VAL A 196 20.34 -9.38 32.81
C VAL A 196 19.57 -9.32 34.13
N GLN A 197 18.30 -8.88 34.08
CA GLN A 197 17.36 -8.80 35.20
C GLN A 197 17.79 -7.82 36.35
N GLU A 198 18.67 -6.88 36.06
CA GLU A 198 18.99 -5.80 36.99
C GLU A 198 17.90 -4.73 37.01
N GLU A 199 17.30 -4.44 35.87
CA GLU A 199 16.10 -3.61 35.78
C GLU A 199 14.87 -4.48 35.81
N ILE A 200 13.93 -4.19 36.72
CA ILE A 200 12.67 -4.95 36.86
C ILE A 200 11.72 -4.69 35.68
N PRO A 201 10.86 -5.68 35.30
CA PRO A 201 9.93 -5.56 34.19
C PRO A 201 9.04 -4.32 34.27
N ALA A 202 8.52 -3.97 35.45
CA ALA A 202 7.63 -2.82 35.63
C ALA A 202 8.27 -1.52 35.11
N THR A 203 9.51 -1.22 35.53
CA THR A 203 10.23 0.01 35.14
C THR A 203 10.59 0.02 33.66
N TYR A 204 11.04 -1.14 33.11
CA TYR A 204 11.34 -1.28 31.70
C TYR A 204 10.08 -1.09 30.85
N ASN A 205 8.99 -1.77 31.21
CA ASN A 205 7.72 -1.75 30.45
C ASN A 205 7.08 -0.36 30.43
N GLU A 206 7.24 0.47 31.45
CA GLU A 206 6.79 1.87 31.43
C GLU A 206 7.40 2.66 30.28
N ARG A 207 8.66 2.42 29.92
CA ARG A 207 9.31 3.09 28.80
C ARG A 207 8.84 2.55 27.45
N VAL A 208 8.64 1.22 27.38
CA VAL A 208 8.06 0.60 26.18
C VAL A 208 6.63 1.10 25.98
N GLN A 209 5.82 1.18 27.06
CA GLN A 209 4.43 1.63 26.97
C GLN A 209 4.34 3.10 26.53
N ARG A 210 5.21 3.98 27.04
CA ARG A 210 5.29 5.37 26.55
C ARG A 210 5.55 5.46 25.04
N PHE A 211 6.38 4.58 24.49
CA PHE A 211 6.57 4.49 23.05
C PHE A 211 5.29 3.99 22.35
N ILE A 212 4.65 2.93 22.84
CA ILE A 212 3.42 2.36 22.28
C ILE A 212 2.33 3.43 22.25
N ASP A 213 2.13 4.17 23.34
CA ASP A 213 1.13 5.24 23.45
C ASP A 213 1.36 6.39 22.47
N GLN A 214 2.64 6.67 22.11
CA GLN A 214 2.98 7.69 21.12
C GLN A 214 2.65 7.29 19.68
N VAL A 215 2.68 5.99 19.36
CA VAL A 215 2.48 5.48 18.00
C VAL A 215 1.06 4.95 17.77
N GLN A 216 0.33 4.64 18.82
CA GLN A 216 -1.07 4.28 18.74
C GLN A 216 -1.94 5.53 18.67
N PHE A 217 -2.88 5.53 17.72
CA PHE A 217 -3.90 6.56 17.68
C PHE A 217 -4.84 6.39 18.90
N SER A 218 -5.00 7.44 19.68
CA SER A 218 -5.84 7.46 20.88
C SER A 218 -7.36 7.36 20.60
N GLY A 219 -7.75 7.34 19.34
CA GLY A 219 -9.16 7.28 18.89
C GLY A 219 -9.42 6.12 17.94
N SER A 220 -10.63 5.57 18.02
CA SER A 220 -11.13 4.52 17.11
C SER A 220 -11.37 5.02 15.68
N SER A 221 -11.36 6.32 15.45
CA SER A 221 -11.60 6.96 14.15
C SER A 221 -10.82 8.26 14.01
N PHE A 222 -10.42 8.57 12.79
CA PHE A 222 -9.81 9.85 12.43
C PHE A 222 -10.35 10.33 11.09
N PHE A 223 -10.29 11.63 10.86
CA PHE A 223 -10.65 12.23 9.59
C PHE A 223 -9.40 12.68 8.85
N ILE A 224 -9.32 12.36 7.57
CA ILE A 224 -8.30 12.90 6.66
C ILE A 224 -8.97 14.00 5.85
N LEU A 225 -8.54 15.25 6.05
CA LEU A 225 -8.95 16.37 5.23
C LEU A 225 -7.82 16.66 4.23
N ASP A 226 -8.11 16.52 2.95
CA ASP A 226 -7.19 16.84 1.87
C ASP A 226 -7.81 17.87 0.94
N LYS A 227 -6.99 18.84 0.51
CA LYS A 227 -7.41 19.88 -0.42
C LYS A 227 -7.28 19.36 -1.84
N GLY A 228 -8.40 19.21 -2.55
CA GLY A 228 -8.41 18.86 -3.96
C GLY A 228 -7.62 19.83 -4.84
N ARG A 229 -7.30 19.43 -6.06
CA ARG A 229 -6.53 20.25 -7.03
C ARG A 229 -7.35 21.39 -7.60
N ASN A 230 -8.66 21.18 -7.72
CA ASN A 230 -9.58 22.15 -8.32
C ASN A 230 -10.35 22.90 -7.23
N LYS A 231 -10.74 24.15 -7.53
CA LYS A 231 -11.54 24.98 -6.63
C LYS A 231 -12.90 24.29 -6.38
N GLY A 232 -13.17 23.95 -5.12
CA GLY A 232 -14.41 23.24 -4.70
C GLY A 232 -14.29 21.72 -4.54
N GLU A 233 -13.14 21.10 -4.85
CA GLU A 233 -12.84 19.72 -4.49
C GLU A 233 -12.32 19.70 -3.03
N LYS A 234 -13.01 18.95 -2.17
CA LYS A 234 -12.61 18.69 -0.77
C LYS A 234 -12.86 17.26 -0.43
#